data_095c42500fe2c5b05354208c0d481225
#
_entry.id   095c42500fe2c5b05354208c0d481225
#
_cell.length_a   1.000
_cell.length_b   1.000
_cell.length_c   1.000
_cell.angle_alpha   90.00
_cell.angle_beta   90.00
_cell.angle_gamma   90.00
#
_symmetry.space_group_name_H-M   'P 1'
#
loop_
_entity.id
_entity.type
_entity.pdbx_description
1 polymer ?
#
loop_
_entity_poly.entity_id
_entity_poly.type
_entity_poly.pdbx_seq_one_letter_code
_entity_poly.pdbx_strand_id
1 'polypeptide(L)'
;MLFRSTVASIVGVFLNTNYFREDLPQYWNFQEQRLLTPTSSSITIVETANEVLQKIYKQVYQYKKAGVIVMGIGADSPIQQDLFDINAEQFQKMKRLDEVVDRINRMHGSETIVLGSQQYTQKDGKGKADVFANAIKHDYRSKNPTTRWSDIIELT
;
A
#
# COMPACT_ATOMS: atom_id res chain seq x y z
N MET A 1 0.43 16.38 -1.98
CA MET A 1 -0.41 16.73 -3.13
C MET A 1 0.28 16.53 -4.49
N LEU A 2 1.47 15.99 -4.54
CA LEU A 2 2.25 15.72 -5.76
C LEU A 2 2.06 14.32 -6.36
N PHE A 3 1.37 13.41 -5.63
CA PHE A 3 1.26 12.01 -6.05
C PHE A 3 0.11 11.70 -7.02
N ARG A 4 -0.76 12.66 -7.32
CA ARG A 4 -1.96 12.43 -8.15
C ARG A 4 -1.74 12.59 -9.66
N SER A 5 -0.61 13.15 -10.04
CA SER A 5 -0.21 13.30 -11.46
C SER A 5 0.88 12.30 -11.85
N THR A 6 1.04 11.23 -11.08
CA THR A 6 2.01 10.19 -11.39
C THR A 6 1.33 8.83 -11.53
N VAL A 7 1.89 8.03 -12.42
CA VAL A 7 1.49 6.63 -12.65
C VAL A 7 2.67 5.71 -12.43
N ALA A 8 2.40 4.49 -12.03
CA ALA A 8 3.39 3.45 -11.88
C ALA A 8 3.26 2.41 -12.98
N SER A 9 4.38 1.84 -13.40
CA SER A 9 4.42 0.82 -14.45
C SER A 9 4.86 -0.57 -13.95
N ILE A 10 5.38 -0.67 -12.73
CA ILE A 10 5.87 -1.92 -12.16
C ILE A 10 5.44 -2.02 -10.69
N VAL A 11 4.98 -3.20 -10.29
CA VAL A 11 4.66 -3.53 -8.91
C VAL A 11 5.55 -4.70 -8.49
N GLY A 12 6.34 -4.50 -7.44
CA GLY A 12 7.17 -5.53 -6.82
C GLY A 12 6.66 -5.92 -5.45
N VAL A 13 6.79 -7.17 -5.07
CA VAL A 13 6.43 -7.68 -3.75
C VAL A 13 7.60 -8.44 -3.17
N PHE A 14 7.90 -8.22 -1.91
CA PHE A 14 8.91 -8.98 -1.19
C PHE A 14 8.35 -9.62 0.07
N LEU A 15 8.93 -10.77 0.39
CA LEU A 15 8.70 -11.50 1.63
C LEU A 15 10.03 -11.88 2.25
N ASN A 16 10.16 -11.69 3.56
CA ASN A 16 11.31 -12.22 4.28
C ASN A 16 10.95 -12.74 5.68
N THR A 17 11.72 -13.74 6.11
CA THR A 17 11.69 -14.31 7.46
C THR A 17 12.56 -13.48 8.41
N ASN A 18 12.60 -13.86 9.68
CA ASN A 18 13.46 -13.20 10.66
C ASN A 18 14.87 -13.77 10.63
N TYR A 19 15.83 -13.03 10.13
CA TYR A 19 17.24 -13.45 10.06
C TYR A 19 17.88 -13.75 11.43
N PHE A 20 17.32 -13.21 12.51
CA PHE A 20 17.83 -13.44 13.87
C PHE A 20 17.33 -14.76 14.50
N ARG A 21 16.46 -15.48 13.80
CA ARG A 21 15.88 -16.75 14.25
C ARG A 21 16.54 -17.89 13.46
N GLU A 22 17.73 -18.29 13.88
CA GLU A 22 18.49 -19.38 13.27
C GLU A 22 17.83 -20.76 13.49
N ASP A 23 16.92 -20.85 14.45
CA ASP A 23 16.10 -22.03 14.73
C ASP A 23 14.97 -22.28 13.71
N LEU A 24 14.71 -21.34 12.82
CA LEU A 24 13.66 -21.43 11.81
C LEU A 24 14.20 -21.41 10.39
N PRO A 25 13.54 -22.11 9.46
CA PRO A 25 13.93 -22.07 8.06
C PRO A 25 13.85 -20.64 7.52
N GLN A 26 14.93 -20.23 6.85
CA GLN A 26 15.06 -18.89 6.28
C GLN A 26 14.53 -18.84 4.85
N TYR A 27 13.87 -17.73 4.52
CA TYR A 27 13.35 -17.47 3.19
C TYR A 27 13.36 -15.97 2.91
N TRP A 28 13.83 -15.62 1.73
CA TRP A 28 13.74 -14.29 1.15
C TRP A 28 13.38 -14.42 -0.31
N ASN A 29 12.40 -13.65 -0.76
CA ASN A 29 12.06 -13.59 -2.17
C ASN A 29 11.55 -12.18 -2.51
N PHE A 30 11.85 -11.74 -3.71
CA PHE A 30 11.33 -10.55 -4.33
C PHE A 30 10.95 -10.89 -5.76
N GLN A 31 9.76 -10.51 -6.16
CA GLN A 31 9.31 -10.64 -7.53
C GLN A 31 8.56 -9.38 -7.94
N GLU A 32 8.76 -8.97 -9.17
CA GLU A 32 8.08 -7.83 -9.79
C GLU A 32 7.22 -8.27 -10.96
N GLN A 33 6.20 -7.48 -11.23
CA GLN A 33 5.31 -7.63 -12.38
C GLN A 33 5.12 -6.27 -13.05
N ARG A 34 5.33 -6.22 -14.37
CA ARG A 34 5.05 -5.03 -15.16
C ARG A 34 3.55 -4.95 -15.40
N LEU A 35 3.00 -3.75 -15.23
CA LEU A 35 1.62 -3.44 -15.57
C LEU A 35 1.49 -3.27 -17.10
N LEU A 36 0.42 -3.76 -17.67
CA LEU A 36 0.13 -3.57 -19.10
C LEU A 36 0.01 -2.10 -19.45
N THR A 37 -0.68 -1.35 -18.60
CA THR A 37 -0.85 0.10 -18.72
C THR A 37 -0.41 0.74 -17.40
N PRO A 38 0.48 1.77 -17.43
CA PRO A 38 0.84 2.51 -16.23
C PRO A 38 -0.41 3.07 -15.56
N THR A 39 -0.52 2.95 -14.24
CA THR A 39 -1.72 3.33 -13.51
C THR A 39 -1.42 4.03 -12.20
N SER A 40 -2.34 4.88 -11.75
CA SER A 40 -2.40 5.42 -10.39
C SER A 40 -3.48 4.73 -9.53
N SER A 41 -4.21 3.75 -10.11
CA SER A 41 -5.30 3.08 -9.42
C SER A 41 -4.78 2.17 -8.31
N SER A 42 -5.21 2.45 -7.08
CA SER A 42 -4.89 1.64 -5.90
C SER A 42 -5.43 0.22 -6.03
N ILE A 43 -6.59 0.05 -6.66
CA ILE A 43 -7.23 -1.25 -6.86
C ILE A 43 -6.34 -2.13 -7.75
N THR A 44 -5.94 -1.61 -8.91
CA THR A 44 -5.09 -2.35 -9.85
C THR A 44 -3.73 -2.70 -9.25
N ILE A 45 -3.14 -1.77 -8.48
CA ILE A 45 -1.86 -2.02 -7.80
C ILE A 45 -2.01 -3.14 -6.78
N VAL A 46 -3.08 -3.14 -5.97
CA VAL A 46 -3.34 -4.17 -4.95
C VAL A 46 -3.64 -5.53 -5.59
N GLU A 47 -4.43 -5.58 -6.66
CA GLU A 47 -4.70 -6.81 -7.41
C GLU A 47 -3.39 -7.42 -7.95
N THR A 48 -2.57 -6.62 -8.63
CA THR A 48 -1.27 -7.07 -9.14
C THR A 48 -0.34 -7.52 -8.01
N ALA A 49 -0.30 -6.78 -6.89
CA ALA A 49 0.50 -7.17 -5.74
C ALA A 49 0.05 -8.52 -5.14
N ASN A 50 -1.26 -8.78 -5.09
CA ASN A 50 -1.78 -10.06 -4.62
C ASN A 50 -1.44 -11.21 -5.57
N GLU A 51 -1.47 -11.00 -6.88
CA GLU A 51 -1.04 -12.01 -7.86
C GLU A 51 0.45 -12.36 -7.69
N VAL A 52 1.30 -11.34 -7.51
CA VAL A 52 2.74 -11.55 -7.27
C VAL A 52 2.96 -12.24 -5.93
N LEU A 53 2.23 -11.82 -4.88
CA LEU A 53 2.30 -12.43 -3.57
C LEU A 53 1.97 -13.93 -3.61
N GLN A 54 0.93 -14.33 -4.33
CA GLN A 54 0.55 -15.74 -4.49
C GLN A 54 1.65 -16.57 -5.12
N LYS A 55 2.45 -16.00 -6.04
CA LYS A 55 3.57 -16.69 -6.69
C LYS A 55 4.76 -16.94 -5.75
N ILE A 56 5.02 -16.01 -4.81
CA ILE A 56 6.19 -16.09 -3.92
C ILE A 56 5.85 -16.62 -2.52
N TYR A 57 4.58 -16.65 -2.13
CA TYR A 57 4.16 -17.11 -0.82
C TYR A 57 4.30 -18.64 -0.68
N LYS A 58 4.88 -19.06 0.43
CA LYS A 58 5.01 -20.48 0.80
C LYS A 58 4.58 -20.66 2.25
N GLN A 59 3.58 -21.50 2.49
CA GLN A 59 2.97 -21.68 3.81
C GLN A 59 3.93 -22.22 4.89
N VAL A 60 5.06 -22.82 4.48
CA VAL A 60 6.03 -23.46 5.40
C VAL A 60 6.82 -22.44 6.22
N TYR A 61 6.93 -21.17 5.76
CA TYR A 61 7.78 -20.17 6.38
C TYR A 61 7.03 -19.23 7.31
N GLN A 62 7.68 -18.80 8.39
CA GLN A 62 7.18 -17.78 9.29
C GLN A 62 7.73 -16.41 8.86
N TYR A 63 6.91 -15.66 8.16
CA TYR A 63 7.29 -14.35 7.64
C TYR A 63 7.33 -13.30 8.74
N LYS A 64 8.36 -12.45 8.72
CA LYS A 64 8.50 -11.28 9.59
C LYS A 64 8.14 -9.98 8.87
N LYS A 65 8.48 -9.89 7.58
CA LYS A 65 8.21 -8.70 6.79
C LYS A 65 7.64 -9.09 5.42
N ALA A 66 6.66 -8.32 5.01
CA ALA A 66 6.15 -8.27 3.65
C ALA A 66 6.07 -6.81 3.22
N GLY A 67 6.24 -6.55 1.94
CA GLY A 67 6.10 -5.19 1.43
C GLY A 67 5.84 -5.16 -0.06
N VAL A 68 5.22 -4.07 -0.48
CA VAL A 68 4.96 -3.74 -1.88
C VAL A 68 5.82 -2.55 -2.25
N ILE A 69 6.47 -2.62 -3.40
CA ILE A 69 7.29 -1.56 -3.97
C ILE A 69 6.68 -1.18 -5.31
N VAL A 70 6.37 0.08 -5.47
CA VAL A 70 5.84 0.63 -6.72
C VAL A 70 6.97 1.32 -7.45
N MET A 71 7.22 0.94 -8.71
CA MET A 71 8.37 1.38 -9.50
C MET A 71 7.94 1.86 -10.89
N GLY A 72 8.90 2.46 -11.61
CA GLY A 72 8.64 3.04 -12.91
C GLY A 72 7.63 4.18 -12.83
N ILE A 73 7.83 5.06 -11.84
CA ILE A 73 6.95 6.20 -11.59
C ILE A 73 7.23 7.26 -12.65
N GLY A 74 6.18 7.66 -13.37
CA GLY A 74 6.21 8.69 -14.39
C GLY A 74 5.06 9.67 -14.26
N ALA A 75 5.10 10.74 -15.05
CA ALA A 75 3.96 11.66 -15.14
C ALA A 75 2.74 10.96 -15.75
N ASP A 76 1.54 11.30 -15.27
CA ASP A 76 0.27 10.90 -15.87
C ASP A 76 0.10 11.69 -17.19
N SER A 77 0.97 11.39 -18.16
CA SER A 77 0.83 11.90 -19.53
C SER A 77 -0.30 11.15 -20.22
N PRO A 78 -0.97 11.72 -21.20
CA PRO A 78 -1.90 10.96 -22.01
C PRO A 78 -1.10 9.80 -22.64
N ILE A 79 -1.31 8.61 -22.07
CA ILE A 79 -0.71 7.38 -22.55
C ILE A 79 -1.24 7.22 -23.96
N GLN A 80 -0.35 7.06 -24.91
CA GLN A 80 -0.74 6.65 -26.26
C GLN A 80 -1.50 5.33 -26.09
N GLN A 81 -2.82 5.42 -26.10
CA GLN A 81 -3.69 4.26 -25.97
C GLN A 81 -3.33 3.34 -27.12
N ASP A 82 -2.89 2.15 -26.78
CA ASP A 82 -2.66 1.12 -27.78
C ASP A 82 -3.99 0.91 -28.50
N LEU A 83 -3.95 0.89 -29.83
CA LEU A 83 -5.16 0.82 -30.69
C LEU A 83 -6.03 -0.42 -30.37
N PHE A 84 -5.50 -1.33 -29.57
CA PHE A 84 -6.11 -2.59 -29.12
C PHE A 84 -6.53 -2.60 -27.64
N ASP A 85 -6.51 -1.44 -26.95
CA ASP A 85 -6.83 -1.40 -25.52
C ASP A 85 -8.36 -1.49 -25.34
N ILE A 86 -8.82 -2.76 -25.27
CA ILE A 86 -10.22 -3.15 -25.06
C ILE A 86 -10.76 -2.64 -23.70
N ASN A 87 -9.87 -2.12 -22.83
CA ASN A 87 -10.18 -1.74 -21.46
C ASN A 87 -10.15 -0.22 -21.18
N ALA A 88 -10.12 0.64 -22.19
CA ALA A 88 -10.06 2.09 -21.98
C ALA A 88 -11.21 2.62 -21.11
N GLU A 89 -12.42 2.09 -21.29
CA GLU A 89 -13.58 2.46 -20.46
C GLU A 89 -13.42 2.01 -19.03
N GLN A 90 -12.88 0.81 -18.81
CA GLN A 90 -12.66 0.24 -17.49
C GLN A 90 -11.59 1.03 -16.74
N PHE A 91 -10.52 1.44 -17.43
CA PHE A 91 -9.48 2.29 -16.89
C PHE A 91 -10.04 3.66 -16.46
N GLN A 92 -10.84 4.30 -17.29
CA GLN A 92 -11.51 5.57 -16.97
C GLN A 92 -12.45 5.43 -15.76
N LYS A 93 -13.18 4.32 -15.70
CA LYS A 93 -14.06 4.00 -14.56
C LYS A 93 -13.29 3.86 -13.26
N MET A 94 -12.16 3.13 -13.26
CA MET A 94 -11.31 2.96 -12.08
C MET A 94 -10.71 4.28 -11.63
N LYS A 95 -10.22 5.11 -12.54
CA LYS A 95 -9.70 6.44 -12.22
C LYS A 95 -10.77 7.32 -11.55
N ARG A 96 -11.99 7.34 -12.07
CA ARG A 96 -13.10 8.06 -11.44
C ARG A 96 -13.46 7.51 -10.07
N LEU A 97 -13.42 6.21 -9.90
CA LEU A 97 -13.67 5.56 -8.60
C LEU A 97 -12.65 5.99 -7.55
N ASP A 98 -11.36 5.93 -7.88
CA ASP A 98 -10.28 6.38 -6.99
C ASP A 98 -10.44 7.88 -6.62
N GLU A 99 -10.83 8.74 -7.56
CA GLU A 99 -11.10 10.15 -7.30
C GLU A 99 -12.26 10.37 -6.32
N VAL A 100 -13.32 9.55 -6.43
CA VAL A 100 -14.48 9.61 -5.52
C VAL A 100 -14.10 9.13 -4.12
N VAL A 101 -13.40 8.00 -4.00
CA VAL A 101 -12.90 7.45 -2.73
C VAL A 101 -11.99 8.47 -2.04
N ASP A 102 -11.08 9.07 -2.77
CA ASP A 102 -10.18 10.09 -2.26
C ASP A 102 -10.92 11.34 -1.78
N ARG A 103 -11.98 11.74 -2.49
CA ARG A 103 -12.81 12.88 -2.10
C ARG A 103 -13.53 12.60 -0.79
N ILE A 104 -14.14 11.43 -0.64
CA ILE A 104 -14.85 11.02 0.57
C ILE A 104 -13.87 10.95 1.75
N ASN A 105 -12.72 10.31 1.57
CA ASN A 105 -11.69 10.20 2.61
C ASN A 105 -11.13 11.56 3.04
N ARG A 106 -11.11 12.54 2.12
CA ARG A 106 -10.69 13.91 2.44
C ARG A 106 -11.75 14.68 3.21
N MET A 107 -13.03 14.47 2.90
CA MET A 107 -14.13 15.20 3.51
C MET A 107 -14.53 14.66 4.88
N HIS A 108 -14.47 13.34 5.06
CA HIS A 108 -14.98 12.64 6.23
C HIS A 108 -13.88 12.05 7.14
N GLY A 109 -12.62 12.20 6.76
CA GLY A 109 -11.46 11.66 7.46
C GLY A 109 -10.77 10.55 6.68
N SER A 110 -9.46 10.38 6.94
CA SER A 110 -8.69 9.29 6.34
C SER A 110 -9.31 7.94 6.73
N GLU A 111 -9.35 7.01 5.77
CA GLU A 111 -9.84 5.65 5.98
C GLU A 111 -11.36 5.50 6.18
N THR A 112 -12.16 6.52 5.82
CA THR A 112 -13.63 6.39 5.78
C THR A 112 -14.06 5.31 4.78
N ILE A 113 -13.40 5.26 3.61
CA ILE A 113 -13.52 4.16 2.65
C ILE A 113 -12.14 3.52 2.50
N VAL A 114 -12.08 2.22 2.68
CA VAL A 114 -10.89 1.39 2.54
C VAL A 114 -11.16 0.20 1.62
N LEU A 115 -10.11 -0.33 1.00
CA LEU A 115 -10.23 -1.58 0.26
C LEU A 115 -10.47 -2.74 1.22
N GLY A 116 -11.30 -3.71 0.83
CA GLY A 116 -11.60 -4.88 1.66
C GLY A 116 -10.35 -5.68 2.08
N SER A 117 -9.30 -5.65 1.25
CA SER A 117 -7.99 -6.25 1.56
C SER A 117 -7.22 -5.54 2.69
N GLN A 118 -7.58 -4.31 3.04
CA GLN A 118 -7.00 -3.57 4.16
C GLN A 118 -7.66 -3.90 5.51
N GLN A 119 -8.82 -4.54 5.48
CA GLN A 119 -9.52 -4.97 6.69
C GLN A 119 -8.92 -6.27 7.21
N TYR A 120 -7.95 -6.17 8.09
CA TYR A 120 -7.44 -7.29 8.84
C TYR A 120 -8.21 -7.41 10.16
N THR A 121 -9.11 -8.37 10.25
CA THR A 121 -9.79 -8.73 11.50
C THR A 121 -8.88 -9.65 12.31
N GLN A 122 -8.11 -9.08 13.23
CA GLN A 122 -7.49 -9.87 14.27
C GLN A 122 -8.61 -10.32 15.23
N LYS A 123 -8.93 -11.62 15.22
CA LYS A 123 -9.79 -12.22 16.23
C LYS A 123 -9.01 -12.34 17.53
N ASP A 124 -8.82 -11.23 18.22
CA ASP A 124 -8.53 -11.27 19.63
C ASP A 124 -9.79 -11.77 20.31
N GLY A 125 -9.70 -12.82 21.14
CA GLY A 125 -10.83 -13.47 21.77
C GLY A 125 -11.69 -12.59 22.71
N LYS A 126 -11.67 -11.27 22.53
CA LYS A 126 -12.42 -10.25 23.26
C LYS A 126 -13.39 -9.43 22.39
N GLY A 127 -13.74 -9.89 21.19
CA GLY A 127 -14.96 -9.46 20.51
C GLY A 127 -15.02 -8.02 19.97
N LYS A 128 -13.93 -7.24 19.99
CA LYS A 128 -13.82 -5.97 19.25
C LYS A 128 -12.91 -6.21 18.07
N ALA A 129 -13.49 -6.20 16.88
CA ALA A 129 -12.75 -6.11 15.63
C ALA A 129 -12.07 -4.71 15.61
N ASP A 130 -10.76 -4.67 15.86
CA ASP A 130 -9.97 -3.50 15.53
C ASP A 130 -9.90 -3.42 14.01
N VAL A 131 -10.72 -2.56 13.43
CA VAL A 131 -10.88 -2.38 11.98
C VAL A 131 -9.57 -1.90 11.33
N PHE A 132 -8.60 -1.45 12.12
CA PHE A 132 -7.34 -0.85 11.67
C PHE A 132 -6.12 -1.44 12.39
N ALA A 133 -5.94 -2.76 12.30
CA ALA A 133 -4.76 -3.42 12.89
C ALA A 133 -3.41 -2.92 12.34
N ASN A 134 -3.42 -2.12 11.26
CA ASN A 134 -2.23 -1.51 10.66
C ASN A 134 -2.03 -0.05 11.03
N ALA A 135 -2.89 0.56 11.85
CA ALA A 135 -2.62 1.90 12.36
C ALA A 135 -1.37 1.85 13.23
N ILE A 136 -0.29 2.47 12.78
CA ILE A 136 0.90 2.68 13.61
C ILE A 136 0.45 3.43 14.84
N LYS A 137 0.50 2.78 16.01
CA LYS A 137 0.19 3.43 17.28
C LYS A 137 1.18 4.56 17.51
N HIS A 138 0.67 5.78 17.50
CA HIS A 138 1.46 6.98 17.74
C HIS A 138 1.41 7.46 19.21
N ASP A 139 0.90 6.61 20.11
CA ASP A 139 0.65 6.94 21.53
C ASP A 139 1.93 7.37 22.27
N TYR A 140 3.08 6.90 21.81
CA TYR A 140 4.40 7.21 22.37
C TYR A 140 5.26 8.08 21.44
N ARG A 141 4.65 8.78 20.50
CA ARG A 141 5.40 9.67 19.64
C ARG A 141 5.84 10.90 20.42
N SER A 142 7.13 11.12 20.52
CA SER A 142 7.66 12.38 21.06
C SER A 142 7.16 13.55 20.21
N LYS A 143 6.85 14.69 20.86
CA LYS A 143 6.56 15.93 20.15
C LYS A 143 7.73 16.23 19.21
N ASN A 144 7.43 16.67 17.99
CA ASN A 144 8.46 17.08 17.02
C ASN A 144 8.96 18.49 17.41
N PRO A 145 10.11 18.63 18.08
CA PRO A 145 10.58 19.91 18.57
C PRO A 145 11.00 20.89 17.45
N THR A 146 11.08 20.40 16.22
CA THR A 146 11.47 21.20 15.05
C THR A 146 10.30 21.87 14.33
N THR A 147 9.06 21.61 14.74
CA THR A 147 7.88 22.10 14.01
C THR A 147 7.30 23.40 14.58
N ARG A 148 7.50 23.66 15.87
CA ARG A 148 7.07 24.89 16.56
C ARG A 148 8.09 25.30 17.61
N TRP A 149 8.35 26.59 17.71
CA TRP A 149 9.26 27.15 18.73
C TRP A 149 8.82 26.82 20.18
N SER A 150 7.52 26.71 20.41
CA SER A 150 6.94 26.31 21.72
C SER A 150 7.21 24.86 22.11
N ASP A 151 7.67 24.02 21.19
CA ASP A 151 7.92 22.59 21.43
C ASP A 151 9.42 22.32 21.72
N ILE A 152 10.26 23.35 21.72
CA ILE A 152 11.67 23.25 22.08
C ILE A 152 11.76 23.05 23.60
N ILE A 153 12.47 22.00 24.02
CA ILE A 153 12.72 21.73 25.43
C ILE A 153 13.67 22.80 25.98
N GLU A 154 13.17 23.62 26.91
CA GLU A 154 14.03 24.50 27.67
C GLU A 154 14.77 23.67 28.73
N LEU A 155 16.10 23.65 28.64
CA LEU A 155 16.96 23.04 29.66
C LEU A 155 17.07 24.04 30.83
N THR A 156 16.43 23.72 31.94
CA THR A 156 16.63 24.39 33.24
C THR A 156 17.74 23.73 34.01
#